data_26f6abcce2cf353917e9ff881b38970f
#
_entry.id   26f6abcce2cf353917e9ff881b38970f
#
_cell.length_a   1.000
_cell.length_b   1.000
_cell.length_c   1.000
_cell.angle_alpha   90.00
_cell.angle_beta   90.00
_cell.angle_gamma   90.00
#
_symmetry.space_group_name_H-M   'P 1'
#
loop_
_entity.id
_entity.type
_entity.pdbx_description
1 polymer ?
#
loop_
_entity_poly.entity_id
_entity_poly.type
_entity_poly.pdbx_seq_one_letter_code
_entity_poly.pdbx_strand_id
1 'polypeptide(L)'
;MKNIALLAFLAFTVSCSPAAVNVNVNGSNINTDANAQTQGTPTAAAGESQTAAAEMLVADLYKAHDGKHSPFFQTKNRALVDKYFTKSLADLIWNDAVTSAKSNDVGVIDGDPLYGAQDMEIKNFAVGHADVKNDTATVPVTFTNFGKKQTINFRLKLVATDWKIDDIDYGSDSGTMRKWFKDSAIDAKSGSFEGQYKVGDTTCTIRPSKMSYELRWAKGSGVEMLFSKDSNTFESEPTKQGGTDRFVFDDDTYNSGTFYRADGKTMPVKRIS
;
A
#
# COMPACT_ATOMS: atom_id res chain seq x y z
N MET A 1 19.85 16.83 -46.08
CA MET A 1 20.82 17.82 -45.61
C MET A 1 20.73 17.81 -44.09
N LYS A 2 21.81 17.39 -43.45
CA LYS A 2 21.88 17.16 -42.00
C LYS A 2 22.36 18.46 -41.32
N ASN A 3 21.59 19.02 -40.40
CA ASN A 3 22.08 20.09 -39.55
C ASN A 3 22.35 19.50 -38.15
N ILE A 4 23.61 19.39 -37.83
CA ILE A 4 24.15 19.04 -36.52
C ILE A 4 24.31 20.35 -35.76
N ALA A 5 23.55 20.53 -34.66
CA ALA A 5 23.73 21.62 -33.72
C ALA A 5 24.64 21.13 -32.60
N LEU A 6 25.84 21.72 -32.53
CA LEU A 6 26.84 21.49 -31.52
C LEU A 6 26.51 22.34 -30.29
N LEU A 7 26.10 21.71 -29.18
CA LEU A 7 25.92 22.38 -27.89
C LEU A 7 27.22 22.31 -27.08
N ALA A 8 27.83 23.47 -26.82
CA ALA A 8 29.00 23.61 -25.98
C ALA A 8 28.62 23.52 -24.50
N PHE A 9 29.25 22.59 -23.78
CA PHE A 9 29.19 22.49 -22.31
C PHE A 9 30.16 23.50 -21.69
N LEU A 10 29.63 24.45 -20.95
CA LEU A 10 30.40 25.34 -20.07
C LEU A 10 30.48 24.68 -18.69
N ALA A 11 31.67 24.19 -18.32
CA ALA A 11 31.96 23.67 -16.99
C ALA A 11 32.31 24.83 -16.05
N PHE A 12 31.46 25.09 -15.04
CA PHE A 12 31.82 25.98 -13.94
C PHE A 12 32.45 25.15 -12.82
N THR A 13 33.75 25.34 -12.60
CA THR A 13 34.47 24.85 -11.43
C THR A 13 34.38 25.87 -10.31
N VAL A 14 33.61 25.58 -9.28
CA VAL A 14 33.62 26.36 -8.03
C VAL A 14 34.65 25.75 -7.11
N SER A 15 35.77 26.49 -6.97
CA SER A 15 36.86 26.18 -6.02
C SER A 15 36.48 26.81 -4.67
N CYS A 16 36.17 25.97 -3.66
CA CYS A 16 36.03 26.42 -2.27
C CYS A 16 37.35 26.13 -1.52
N SER A 17 38.11 27.18 -1.19
CA SER A 17 39.24 27.08 -0.27
C SER A 17 38.76 27.15 1.18
N PRO A 18 39.30 26.34 2.11
CA PRO A 18 38.98 26.46 3.52
C PRO A 18 39.73 27.63 4.15
N ALA A 19 39.00 28.49 4.85
CA ALA A 19 39.58 29.55 5.67
C ALA A 19 40.23 28.96 6.93
N ALA A 20 41.51 29.20 7.12
CA ALA A 20 42.25 28.84 8.31
C ALA A 20 41.81 29.74 9.48
N VAL A 21 41.30 29.13 10.56
CA VAL A 21 41.04 29.80 11.83
C VAL A 21 42.34 29.82 12.64
N ASN A 22 42.86 31.02 12.87
CA ASN A 22 44.05 31.24 13.68
C ASN A 22 43.64 31.32 15.17
N VAL A 23 44.01 30.30 15.96
CA VAL A 23 43.77 30.30 17.42
C VAL A 23 45.01 30.86 18.11
N ASN A 24 44.86 32.06 18.65
CA ASN A 24 45.88 32.69 19.47
C ASN A 24 45.78 32.18 20.92
N VAL A 25 46.77 31.40 21.39
CA VAL A 25 46.84 30.90 22.77
C VAL A 25 47.73 31.84 23.56
N ASN A 26 47.12 32.64 24.42
CA ASN A 26 47.88 33.36 25.47
C ASN A 26 47.60 32.71 26.82
N GLY A 27 48.70 32.35 27.48
CA GLY A 27 48.76 31.49 28.63
C GLY A 27 48.40 32.16 29.98
N SER A 28 48.39 31.27 30.95
CA SER A 28 48.50 31.43 32.41
C SER A 28 47.22 31.67 33.20
N ASN A 29 46.71 30.70 33.90
CA ASN A 29 47.01 30.43 35.31
C ASN A 29 46.31 29.17 35.83
N ILE A 30 47.08 28.37 36.53
CA ILE A 30 46.65 27.17 37.27
C ILE A 30 45.89 27.62 38.51
N ASN A 31 44.66 27.14 38.69
CA ASN A 31 44.10 26.91 40.01
C ASN A 31 43.25 25.63 39.95
N THR A 32 43.80 24.65 40.67
CA THR A 32 43.12 23.40 41.07
C THR A 32 42.00 23.72 42.01
N ASP A 33 40.77 23.43 41.58
CA ASP A 33 39.72 23.03 42.49
C ASP A 33 38.75 22.04 41.83
N ALA A 34 38.46 21.03 42.62
CA ALA A 34 37.82 19.79 42.19
C ALA A 34 36.36 19.95 41.84
N ASN A 35 35.94 19.11 40.88
CA ASN A 35 34.61 18.51 40.82
C ASN A 35 33.43 19.40 40.40
N ALA A 36 33.24 19.55 39.08
CA ALA A 36 31.93 19.68 38.48
C ALA A 36 31.93 18.84 37.24
N GLN A 37 31.42 17.61 37.31
CA GLN A 37 30.98 16.83 36.17
C GLN A 37 29.87 17.62 35.47
N THR A 38 30.19 18.38 34.48
CA THR A 38 29.23 18.80 33.46
C THR A 38 28.89 17.55 32.63
N GLN A 39 27.89 16.80 33.08
CA GLN A 39 27.12 15.92 32.20
C GLN A 39 26.47 16.81 31.13
N GLY A 40 27.17 17.02 30.03
CA GLY A 40 26.61 17.56 28.83
C GLY A 40 25.52 16.59 28.37
N THR A 41 24.33 17.09 28.24
CA THR A 41 23.10 16.39 27.84
C THR A 41 23.27 15.88 26.39
N PRO A 42 23.51 14.58 26.16
CA PRO A 42 23.64 14.03 24.78
C PRO A 42 22.30 13.85 24.08
N THR A 43 21.18 14.14 24.79
CA THR A 43 19.84 13.72 24.35
C THR A 43 19.27 14.57 23.22
N ALA A 44 19.56 15.87 23.15
CA ALA A 44 18.99 16.76 22.14
C ALA A 44 19.62 16.56 20.75
N ALA A 45 20.93 16.48 20.66
CA ALA A 45 21.64 16.29 19.37
C ALA A 45 21.37 14.91 18.75
N ALA A 46 21.19 13.87 19.56
CA ALA A 46 20.80 12.55 19.08
C ALA A 46 19.36 12.53 18.54
N GLY A 47 18.43 13.26 19.19
CA GLY A 47 17.05 13.40 18.76
C GLY A 47 16.92 14.12 17.41
N GLU A 48 17.63 15.24 17.24
CA GLU A 48 17.67 15.98 15.97
C GLU A 48 18.25 15.15 14.81
N SER A 49 19.27 14.33 15.09
CA SER A 49 19.85 13.41 14.10
C SER A 49 18.85 12.33 13.66
N GLN A 50 18.07 11.77 14.57
CA GLN A 50 17.05 10.76 14.26
C GLN A 50 15.89 11.36 13.48
N THR A 51 15.45 12.56 13.84
CA THR A 51 14.41 13.31 13.13
C THR A 51 14.83 13.57 11.68
N ALA A 52 16.01 14.14 11.48
CA ALA A 52 16.53 14.39 10.14
C ALA A 52 16.68 13.11 9.30
N ALA A 53 17.12 12.02 9.90
CA ALA A 53 17.26 10.73 9.20
C ALA A 53 15.90 10.17 8.74
N ALA A 54 14.84 10.30 9.56
CA ALA A 54 13.49 9.89 9.19
C ALA A 54 12.94 10.71 8.02
N GLU A 55 13.10 12.04 8.06
CA GLU A 55 12.69 12.96 6.99
C GLU A 55 13.43 12.67 5.68
N MET A 56 14.76 12.45 5.77
CA MET A 56 15.58 12.13 4.61
C MET A 56 15.20 10.81 3.94
N LEU A 57 14.82 9.78 4.71
CA LEU A 57 14.34 8.52 4.15
C LEU A 57 13.08 8.72 3.30
N VAL A 58 12.11 9.50 3.81
CA VAL A 58 10.87 9.79 3.09
C VAL A 58 11.14 10.64 1.85
N ALA A 59 11.98 11.67 1.97
CA ALA A 59 12.36 12.51 0.83
C ALA A 59 13.10 11.70 -0.27
N ASP A 60 13.98 10.78 0.13
CA ASP A 60 14.70 9.90 -0.82
C ASP A 60 13.76 8.89 -1.49
N LEU A 61 12.74 8.40 -0.78
CA LEU A 61 11.70 7.55 -1.36
C LEU A 61 10.93 8.27 -2.49
N TYR A 62 10.47 9.51 -2.26
CA TYR A 62 9.81 10.32 -3.30
C TYR A 62 10.72 10.54 -4.50
N LYS A 63 11.97 10.92 -4.24
CA LYS A 63 12.97 11.10 -5.30
C LYS A 63 13.21 9.84 -6.12
N ALA A 64 13.28 8.67 -5.49
CA ALA A 64 13.45 7.40 -6.18
C ALA A 64 12.21 7.04 -7.03
N HIS A 65 11.02 7.29 -6.50
CA HIS A 65 9.75 7.02 -7.17
C HIS A 65 9.58 7.91 -8.41
N ASP A 66 9.71 9.22 -8.27
CA ASP A 66 9.60 10.19 -9.37
C ASP A 66 10.70 10.01 -10.43
N GLY A 67 11.86 9.48 -10.02
CA GLY A 67 12.98 9.12 -10.90
C GLY A 67 12.79 7.82 -11.71
N LYS A 68 11.60 7.25 -11.73
CA LYS A 68 11.25 5.97 -12.40
C LYS A 68 11.95 4.74 -11.82
N HIS A 69 12.45 4.84 -10.61
CA HIS A 69 13.01 3.73 -9.84
C HIS A 69 12.14 3.43 -8.61
N SER A 70 10.81 3.44 -8.82
CA SER A 70 9.83 3.20 -7.77
C SER A 70 10.05 1.85 -7.10
N PRO A 71 10.19 1.78 -5.78
CA PRO A 71 10.26 0.51 -5.08
C PRO A 71 8.93 -0.27 -5.06
N PHE A 72 7.81 0.40 -5.33
CA PHE A 72 6.47 -0.23 -5.26
C PHE A 72 6.19 -1.20 -6.41
N PHE A 73 6.84 -1.02 -7.55
CA PHE A 73 6.60 -1.83 -8.75
C PHE A 73 7.80 -2.69 -9.14
N GLN A 74 8.63 -3.06 -8.16
CA GLN A 74 9.84 -3.85 -8.41
C GLN A 74 9.52 -5.35 -8.49
N THR A 75 9.94 -5.99 -9.59
CA THR A 75 9.82 -7.43 -9.77
C THR A 75 11.18 -8.14 -9.88
N LYS A 76 12.28 -7.37 -9.91
CA LYS A 76 13.65 -7.89 -10.08
C LYS A 76 14.63 -7.38 -9.04
N ASN A 77 14.43 -6.19 -8.50
CA ASN A 77 15.33 -5.56 -7.53
C ASN A 77 14.69 -5.50 -6.14
N ARG A 78 14.69 -6.63 -5.42
CA ARG A 78 14.14 -6.71 -4.07
C ARG A 78 14.87 -5.78 -3.08
N ALA A 79 16.19 -5.60 -3.25
CA ALA A 79 16.98 -4.75 -2.38
C ALA A 79 16.51 -3.28 -2.37
N LEU A 80 15.95 -2.80 -3.49
CA LEU A 80 15.36 -1.46 -3.57
C LEU A 80 14.12 -1.33 -2.68
N VAL A 81 13.30 -2.37 -2.61
CA VAL A 81 12.12 -2.41 -1.71
C VAL A 81 12.57 -2.45 -0.26
N ASP A 82 13.51 -3.35 0.08
CA ASP A 82 14.03 -3.53 1.43
C ASP A 82 14.80 -2.29 1.95
N LYS A 83 15.29 -1.43 1.05
CA LYS A 83 15.92 -0.16 1.42
C LYS A 83 14.96 0.73 2.21
N TYR A 84 13.71 0.84 1.81
CA TYR A 84 12.76 1.81 2.36
C TYR A 84 11.82 1.23 3.40
N PHE A 85 11.41 -0.02 3.26
CA PHE A 85 10.30 -0.58 4.04
C PHE A 85 10.77 -1.59 5.09
N THR A 86 10.00 -1.71 6.18
CA THR A 86 10.17 -2.84 7.10
C THR A 86 9.96 -4.15 6.34
N LYS A 87 10.60 -5.22 6.78
CA LYS A 87 10.50 -6.51 6.10
C LYS A 87 9.06 -6.93 5.81
N SER A 88 8.17 -6.74 6.79
CA SER A 88 6.77 -7.14 6.65
C SER A 88 5.99 -6.32 5.62
N LEU A 89 6.24 -5.01 5.50
CA LEU A 89 5.62 -4.19 4.46
C LEU A 89 6.29 -4.43 3.10
N ALA A 90 7.61 -4.57 3.07
CA ALA A 90 8.36 -4.91 1.87
C ALA A 90 7.89 -6.23 1.24
N ASP A 91 7.57 -7.24 2.06
CA ASP A 91 7.04 -8.52 1.58
C ASP A 91 5.66 -8.35 0.91
N LEU A 92 4.78 -7.52 1.46
CA LEU A 92 3.46 -7.22 0.87
C LEU A 92 3.62 -6.52 -0.48
N ILE A 93 4.39 -5.43 -0.53
CA ILE A 93 4.65 -4.65 -1.76
C ILE A 93 5.29 -5.51 -2.84
N TRP A 94 6.31 -6.30 -2.49
CA TRP A 94 6.99 -7.18 -3.43
C TRP A 94 6.08 -8.26 -4.00
N ASN A 95 5.31 -8.91 -3.13
CA ASN A 95 4.40 -9.97 -3.56
C ASN A 95 3.30 -9.43 -4.47
N ASP A 96 2.77 -8.24 -4.19
CA ASP A 96 1.80 -7.58 -5.03
C ASP A 96 2.37 -7.31 -6.44
N ALA A 97 3.52 -6.64 -6.52
CA ALA A 97 4.17 -6.33 -7.78
C ALA A 97 4.50 -7.58 -8.62
N VAL A 98 5.02 -8.65 -7.97
CA VAL A 98 5.37 -9.91 -8.65
C VAL A 98 4.14 -10.66 -9.12
N THR A 99 3.05 -10.66 -8.33
CA THR A 99 1.81 -11.34 -8.68
C THR A 99 1.11 -10.64 -9.83
N SER A 100 0.96 -9.31 -9.76
CA SER A 100 0.36 -8.49 -10.82
C SER A 100 1.12 -8.63 -12.13
N ALA A 101 2.45 -8.62 -12.10
CA ALA A 101 3.26 -8.81 -13.30
C ALA A 101 3.12 -10.20 -13.94
N LYS A 102 2.75 -11.24 -13.17
CA LYS A 102 2.53 -12.61 -13.67
C LYS A 102 1.13 -12.82 -14.23
N SER A 103 0.11 -12.28 -13.54
CA SER A 103 -1.29 -12.41 -13.95
C SER A 103 -1.68 -11.43 -15.05
N ASN A 104 -0.87 -10.38 -15.28
CA ASN A 104 -1.21 -9.23 -16.10
C ASN A 104 -2.48 -8.52 -15.61
N ASP A 105 -2.69 -8.57 -14.31
CA ASP A 105 -3.83 -8.00 -13.60
C ASP A 105 -3.38 -6.80 -12.75
N VAL A 106 -4.32 -5.97 -12.33
CA VAL A 106 -4.04 -4.85 -11.45
C VAL A 106 -3.82 -5.39 -10.03
N GLY A 107 -2.75 -4.94 -9.36
CA GLY A 107 -2.47 -5.30 -7.98
C GLY A 107 -3.31 -4.54 -6.97
N VAL A 108 -3.01 -4.73 -5.69
CA VAL A 108 -3.59 -3.96 -4.59
C VAL A 108 -3.19 -2.48 -4.70
N ILE A 109 -1.98 -2.23 -5.21
CA ILE A 109 -1.51 -0.87 -5.52
C ILE A 109 -1.88 -0.58 -6.98
N ASP A 110 -3.03 0.07 -7.20
CA ASP A 110 -3.59 0.37 -8.53
C ASP A 110 -3.43 1.84 -8.97
N GLY A 111 -2.81 2.68 -8.15
CA GLY A 111 -2.52 4.08 -8.41
C GLY A 111 -1.12 4.48 -7.96
N ASP A 112 -0.86 5.78 -7.89
CA ASP A 112 0.39 6.26 -7.32
C ASP A 112 0.37 6.17 -5.80
N PRO A 113 1.19 5.29 -5.19
CA PRO A 113 1.13 5.02 -3.75
C PRO A 113 1.71 6.15 -2.89
N LEU A 114 2.48 7.09 -3.47
CA LEU A 114 3.04 8.21 -2.71
C LEU A 114 2.14 9.44 -2.73
N TYR A 115 1.26 9.54 -3.72
CA TYR A 115 0.30 10.62 -3.81
C TYR A 115 -1.14 10.17 -3.54
N GLY A 116 -1.37 8.85 -3.43
CA GLY A 116 -2.69 8.27 -3.15
C GLY A 116 -3.72 8.62 -4.23
N ALA A 117 -3.29 8.67 -5.50
CA ALA A 117 -4.13 9.13 -6.59
C ALA A 117 -3.75 8.43 -7.92
N GLN A 118 -4.70 8.36 -8.84
CA GLN A 118 -4.47 7.90 -10.23
C GLN A 118 -4.11 9.07 -11.14
N ASP A 119 -4.79 10.21 -10.97
CA ASP A 119 -4.52 11.45 -11.71
C ASP A 119 -3.87 12.48 -10.81
N MET A 120 -2.83 13.16 -11.31
CA MET A 120 -2.00 14.04 -10.49
C MET A 120 -1.73 15.39 -11.15
N GLU A 121 -1.99 16.45 -10.39
CA GLU A 121 -1.47 17.81 -10.62
C GLU A 121 -0.84 18.29 -9.31
N ILE A 122 0.36 17.83 -9.02
CA ILE A 122 1.01 18.05 -7.71
C ILE A 122 1.69 19.40 -7.67
N LYS A 123 1.35 20.18 -6.63
CA LYS A 123 1.97 21.49 -6.30
C LYS A 123 2.21 21.59 -4.81
N ASN A 124 3.10 22.51 -4.41
CA ASN A 124 3.39 22.82 -3.00
C ASN A 124 3.79 21.57 -2.19
N PHE A 125 4.56 20.66 -2.80
CA PHE A 125 5.07 19.46 -2.14
C PHE A 125 6.06 19.83 -1.03
N ALA A 126 5.87 19.24 0.14
CA ALA A 126 6.80 19.38 1.26
C ALA A 126 6.82 18.12 2.13
N VAL A 127 8.01 17.66 2.48
CA VAL A 127 8.22 16.71 3.58
C VAL A 127 8.26 17.51 4.87
N GLY A 128 7.37 17.22 5.80
CA GLY A 128 7.26 17.95 7.06
C GLY A 128 8.19 17.40 8.14
N HIS A 129 8.14 18.02 9.31
CA HIS A 129 8.98 17.67 10.45
C HIS A 129 8.51 16.34 11.07
N ALA A 130 9.46 15.42 11.33
CA ALA A 130 9.18 14.12 11.89
C ALA A 130 8.88 14.21 13.41
N ASP A 131 7.77 13.61 13.86
CA ASP A 131 7.48 13.36 15.28
C ASP A 131 8.09 12.01 15.66
N VAL A 132 9.25 12.05 16.32
CA VAL A 132 10.01 10.87 16.74
C VAL A 132 9.67 10.52 18.17
N LYS A 133 9.27 9.26 18.42
CA LYS A 133 8.94 8.73 19.74
C LYS A 133 9.60 7.36 19.92
N ASN A 134 10.70 7.30 20.64
CA ASN A 134 11.50 6.09 20.85
C ASN A 134 11.95 5.48 19.51
N ASP A 135 11.49 4.28 19.19
CA ASP A 135 11.77 3.50 18.00
C ASP A 135 10.76 3.70 16.84
N THR A 136 9.87 4.68 16.98
CA THR A 136 8.86 5.04 15.98
C THR A 136 8.96 6.50 15.57
N ALA A 137 8.60 6.79 14.33
CA ALA A 137 8.48 8.17 13.84
C ALA A 137 7.26 8.31 12.92
N THR A 138 6.69 9.51 12.89
CA THR A 138 5.69 9.89 11.89
C THR A 138 6.18 11.09 11.11
N VAL A 139 6.30 10.95 9.79
CA VAL A 139 6.70 12.01 8.87
C VAL A 139 5.51 12.43 8.02
N PRO A 140 4.94 13.63 8.20
CA PRO A 140 3.87 14.11 7.36
C PRO A 140 4.44 14.62 6.02
N VAL A 141 3.79 14.28 4.93
CA VAL A 141 4.04 14.87 3.61
C VAL A 141 2.80 15.61 3.17
N THR A 142 2.97 16.87 2.78
CA THR A 142 1.87 17.72 2.34
C THR A 142 2.07 18.17 0.89
N PHE A 143 0.98 18.25 0.15
CA PHE A 143 0.95 18.77 -1.20
C PHE A 143 -0.46 19.25 -1.56
N THR A 144 -0.61 19.85 -2.72
CA THR A 144 -1.92 20.07 -3.34
C THR A 144 -2.03 19.19 -4.58
N ASN A 145 -3.17 18.49 -4.74
CA ASN A 145 -3.50 17.78 -5.96
C ASN A 145 -4.79 18.37 -6.54
N PHE A 146 -4.74 18.86 -7.78
CA PHE A 146 -5.84 19.62 -8.42
C PHE A 146 -6.40 20.73 -7.51
N GLY A 147 -5.50 21.46 -6.84
CA GLY A 147 -5.84 22.56 -5.93
C GLY A 147 -6.35 22.14 -4.55
N LYS A 148 -6.57 20.86 -4.27
CA LYS A 148 -6.97 20.35 -2.95
C LYS A 148 -5.75 20.00 -2.12
N LYS A 149 -5.70 20.48 -0.87
CA LYS A 149 -4.65 20.10 0.08
C LYS A 149 -4.77 18.63 0.47
N GLN A 150 -3.65 17.94 0.46
CA GLN A 150 -3.51 16.55 0.89
C GLN A 150 -2.42 16.45 1.96
N THR A 151 -2.59 15.49 2.85
CA THR A 151 -1.56 15.09 3.82
C THR A 151 -1.50 13.57 3.86
N ILE A 152 -0.30 13.03 3.70
CA ILE A 152 -0.02 11.60 3.85
C ILE A 152 0.99 11.46 4.98
N ASN A 153 0.74 10.56 5.93
CA ASN A 153 1.61 10.32 7.06
C ASN A 153 2.38 9.02 6.89
N PHE A 154 3.69 9.12 6.82
CA PHE A 154 4.57 7.97 6.81
C PHE A 154 4.85 7.53 8.26
N ARG A 155 4.50 6.29 8.59
CA ARG A 155 4.79 5.69 9.90
C ARG A 155 6.05 4.85 9.78
N LEU A 156 7.08 5.20 10.54
CA LEU A 156 8.39 4.58 10.49
C LEU A 156 8.67 3.80 11.78
N LYS A 157 9.52 2.78 11.64
CA LYS A 157 10.15 2.06 12.76
C LYS A 157 11.65 2.07 12.62
N LEU A 158 12.34 2.19 13.74
CA LEU A 158 13.78 2.01 13.80
C LEU A 158 14.08 0.51 13.83
N VAL A 159 14.80 0.04 12.81
CA VAL A 159 15.23 -1.35 12.67
C VAL A 159 16.75 -1.39 12.74
N ALA A 160 17.28 -1.91 13.83
CA ALA A 160 18.68 -1.76 14.21
C ALA A 160 19.07 -0.27 14.32
N THR A 161 19.74 0.29 13.33
CA THR A 161 20.17 1.70 13.28
C THR A 161 19.44 2.53 12.25
N ASP A 162 18.63 1.90 11.38
CA ASP A 162 18.04 2.54 10.21
C ASP A 162 16.52 2.69 10.36
N TRP A 163 16.01 3.85 10.00
CA TRP A 163 14.58 4.04 9.85
C TRP A 163 14.06 3.22 8.66
N LYS A 164 12.89 2.61 8.84
CA LYS A 164 12.14 1.90 7.80
C LYS A 164 10.68 2.31 7.87
N ILE A 165 10.06 2.50 6.72
CA ILE A 165 8.62 2.76 6.63
C ILE A 165 7.87 1.48 6.96
N ASP A 166 7.03 1.54 7.97
CA ASP A 166 6.21 0.41 8.42
C ASP A 166 4.77 0.48 7.89
N ASP A 167 4.25 1.69 7.63
CA ASP A 167 2.94 1.91 7.00
C ASP A 167 2.87 3.29 6.36
N ILE A 168 1.92 3.50 5.45
CA ILE A 168 1.58 4.79 4.86
C ILE A 168 0.11 5.04 5.13
N ASP A 169 -0.20 6.17 5.76
CA ASP A 169 -1.54 6.56 6.19
C ASP A 169 -2.07 7.70 5.31
N TYR A 170 -3.11 7.42 4.57
CA TYR A 170 -3.76 8.35 3.61
C TYR A 170 -4.98 9.06 4.20
N GLY A 171 -5.19 8.95 5.51
CA GLY A 171 -6.31 9.55 6.23
C GLY A 171 -7.53 8.63 6.37
N SER A 172 -8.60 9.19 6.98
CA SER A 172 -9.80 8.41 7.37
C SER A 172 -10.50 7.73 6.20
N ASP A 173 -10.55 8.40 5.06
CA ASP A 173 -11.34 7.95 3.92
C ASP A 173 -10.67 6.85 3.11
N SER A 174 -9.33 6.91 3.01
CA SER A 174 -8.53 5.96 2.22
C SER A 174 -7.82 4.90 3.08
N GLY A 175 -7.69 5.14 4.38
CA GLY A 175 -7.07 4.21 5.32
C GLY A 175 -5.54 4.14 5.19
N THR A 176 -4.97 2.96 5.41
CA THR A 176 -3.52 2.76 5.33
C THR A 176 -3.15 1.72 4.28
N MET A 177 -1.90 1.75 3.80
CA MET A 177 -1.40 0.78 2.84
C MET A 177 -1.50 -0.66 3.37
N ARG A 178 -1.19 -0.88 4.64
CA ARG A 178 -1.37 -2.21 5.27
C ARG A 178 -2.83 -2.64 5.30
N LYS A 179 -3.75 -1.69 5.49
CA LYS A 179 -5.18 -1.98 5.46
C LYS A 179 -5.60 -2.42 4.05
N TRP A 180 -5.12 -1.77 2.99
CA TRP A 180 -5.41 -2.20 1.61
C TRP A 180 -5.00 -3.65 1.36
N PHE A 181 -3.77 -4.03 1.74
CA PHE A 181 -3.31 -5.40 1.62
C PHE A 181 -4.11 -6.39 2.48
N LYS A 182 -4.53 -5.97 3.68
CA LYS A 182 -5.36 -6.80 4.55
C LYS A 182 -6.76 -7.02 3.96
N ASP A 183 -7.38 -5.97 3.49
CA ASP A 183 -8.73 -6.02 2.90
C ASP A 183 -8.69 -6.89 1.63
N SER A 184 -7.73 -6.67 0.73
CA SER A 184 -7.53 -7.52 -0.44
C SER A 184 -7.25 -9.00 -0.09
N ALA A 185 -6.51 -9.27 0.99
CA ALA A 185 -6.28 -10.65 1.44
C ALA A 185 -7.54 -11.28 2.05
N ILE A 186 -8.43 -10.47 2.62
CA ILE A 186 -9.77 -10.91 3.07
C ILE A 186 -10.62 -11.22 1.84
N ASP A 187 -10.62 -10.32 0.84
CA ASP A 187 -11.34 -10.52 -0.42
C ASP A 187 -10.79 -11.73 -1.21
N ALA A 188 -9.48 -11.96 -1.17
CA ALA A 188 -8.87 -13.16 -1.76
C ALA A 188 -9.10 -14.45 -0.93
N LYS A 189 -9.36 -14.32 0.39
CA LYS A 189 -9.77 -15.43 1.27
C LYS A 189 -11.28 -15.61 1.28
N SER A 190 -12.06 -14.56 1.00
CA SER A 190 -13.44 -14.69 0.64
C SER A 190 -13.46 -15.53 -0.63
N GLY A 191 -13.90 -16.75 -0.53
CA GLY A 191 -13.84 -17.71 -1.61
C GLY A 191 -14.53 -17.09 -2.83
N SER A 192 -13.96 -17.27 -4.01
CA SER A 192 -14.69 -16.92 -5.22
C SER A 192 -16.03 -17.64 -5.20
N PHE A 193 -17.13 -16.91 -5.46
CA PHE A 193 -18.45 -17.52 -5.60
C PHE A 193 -18.51 -18.53 -6.77
N GLU A 194 -17.54 -18.47 -7.70
CA GLU A 194 -17.40 -19.50 -8.74
C GLU A 194 -17.00 -20.86 -8.13
N GLY A 195 -17.53 -21.95 -8.68
CA GLY A 195 -17.21 -23.29 -8.22
C GLY A 195 -18.33 -24.29 -8.48
N GLN A 196 -18.14 -25.49 -7.94
CA GLN A 196 -19.18 -26.53 -7.94
C GLN A 196 -19.79 -26.66 -6.54
N TYR A 197 -21.10 -26.74 -6.53
CA TYR A 197 -21.89 -26.82 -5.30
C TYR A 197 -22.83 -28.02 -5.31
N LYS A 198 -22.94 -28.68 -4.17
CA LYS A 198 -24.03 -29.60 -3.88
C LYS A 198 -25.18 -28.78 -3.29
N VAL A 199 -26.37 -28.89 -3.88
CA VAL A 199 -27.60 -28.20 -3.46
C VAL A 199 -28.68 -29.26 -3.24
N GLY A 200 -28.93 -29.61 -1.98
CA GLY A 200 -29.76 -30.76 -1.66
C GLY A 200 -29.23 -32.05 -2.31
N ASP A 201 -30.02 -32.68 -3.16
CA ASP A 201 -29.67 -33.93 -3.88
C ASP A 201 -29.11 -33.71 -5.29
N THR A 202 -28.91 -32.47 -5.70
CA THR A 202 -28.35 -32.11 -7.01
C THR A 202 -27.04 -31.36 -6.87
N THR A 203 -26.38 -31.09 -8.01
CA THR A 203 -25.21 -30.25 -8.07
C THR A 203 -25.39 -29.14 -9.10
N CYS A 204 -24.69 -28.04 -8.91
CA CYS A 204 -24.61 -26.96 -9.89
C CYS A 204 -23.17 -26.48 -10.03
N THR A 205 -22.90 -25.81 -11.15
CA THR A 205 -21.63 -25.09 -11.40
C THR A 205 -21.97 -23.63 -11.56
N ILE A 206 -21.22 -22.77 -10.87
CA ILE A 206 -21.32 -21.32 -10.97
C ILE A 206 -20.01 -20.79 -11.58
N ARG A 207 -20.10 -19.92 -12.59
CA ARG A 207 -18.98 -19.31 -13.28
C ARG A 207 -19.19 -17.81 -13.41
N PRO A 208 -18.13 -16.99 -13.34
CA PRO A 208 -18.23 -15.56 -13.55
C PRO A 208 -18.61 -15.23 -14.99
N SER A 209 -19.40 -14.17 -15.17
CA SER A 209 -19.83 -13.65 -16.46
C SER A 209 -19.97 -12.14 -16.38
N LYS A 210 -19.03 -11.38 -16.91
CA LYS A 210 -18.99 -9.88 -16.89
C LYS A 210 -19.44 -9.26 -15.54
N MET A 211 -20.72 -8.89 -15.43
CA MET A 211 -21.30 -8.24 -14.23
C MET A 211 -22.24 -9.17 -13.45
N SER A 212 -22.17 -10.50 -13.66
CA SER A 212 -23.09 -11.51 -13.12
C SER A 212 -22.39 -12.86 -13.02
N TYR A 213 -23.12 -13.90 -12.66
CA TYR A 213 -22.63 -15.28 -12.65
C TYR A 213 -23.56 -16.18 -13.44
N GLU A 214 -23.02 -17.13 -14.20
CA GLU A 214 -23.75 -18.20 -14.86
C GLU A 214 -23.95 -19.36 -13.91
N LEU A 215 -25.18 -19.76 -13.65
CA LEU A 215 -25.56 -20.96 -12.92
C LEU A 215 -25.96 -22.06 -13.90
N ARG A 216 -25.35 -23.22 -13.80
CA ARG A 216 -25.66 -24.41 -14.57
C ARG A 216 -25.95 -25.59 -13.64
N TRP A 217 -27.17 -26.10 -13.68
CA TRP A 217 -27.55 -27.30 -12.95
C TRP A 217 -27.04 -28.56 -13.65
N ALA A 218 -26.65 -29.58 -12.88
CA ALA A 218 -26.19 -30.87 -13.44
C ALA A 218 -27.30 -31.61 -14.22
N LYS A 219 -28.56 -31.39 -13.84
CA LYS A 219 -29.75 -31.88 -14.54
C LYS A 219 -30.46 -30.70 -15.16
N GLY A 220 -30.39 -30.57 -16.46
CA GLY A 220 -31.02 -29.48 -17.21
C GLY A 220 -30.03 -28.89 -18.25
N SER A 221 -30.58 -28.23 -19.28
CA SER A 221 -29.79 -27.60 -20.33
C SER A 221 -29.80 -26.06 -20.23
N GLY A 222 -30.49 -25.50 -19.23
CA GLY A 222 -30.60 -24.06 -19.04
C GLY A 222 -29.40 -23.46 -18.35
N VAL A 223 -29.13 -22.20 -18.67
CA VAL A 223 -28.20 -21.33 -17.95
C VAL A 223 -29.06 -20.27 -17.30
N GLU A 224 -28.91 -20.12 -16.01
CA GLU A 224 -29.52 -19.04 -15.24
C GLU A 224 -28.47 -18.00 -14.92
N MET A 225 -28.87 -16.73 -14.86
CA MET A 225 -27.97 -15.65 -14.44
C MET A 225 -28.23 -15.32 -12.98
N LEU A 226 -27.17 -15.21 -12.21
CA LEU A 226 -27.20 -14.79 -10.81
C LEU A 226 -26.54 -13.43 -10.68
N PHE A 227 -27.15 -12.57 -9.89
CA PHE A 227 -26.69 -11.22 -9.60
C PHE A 227 -26.39 -11.09 -8.11
N SER A 228 -25.28 -10.49 -7.77
CA SER A 228 -24.95 -10.18 -6.37
C SER A 228 -25.92 -9.13 -5.85
N LYS A 229 -26.50 -9.40 -4.69
CA LYS A 229 -27.38 -8.48 -3.96
C LYS A 229 -26.64 -7.85 -2.78
N ASP A 230 -25.84 -8.65 -2.12
CA ASP A 230 -24.89 -8.26 -1.07
C ASP A 230 -23.70 -9.23 -1.07
N SER A 231 -22.80 -9.12 -0.08
CA SER A 231 -21.58 -9.94 0.01
C SER A 231 -21.83 -11.45 0.00
N ASN A 232 -22.99 -11.92 0.51
CA ASN A 232 -23.26 -13.34 0.72
C ASN A 232 -24.52 -13.82 -0.02
N THR A 233 -25.24 -12.93 -0.73
CA THR A 233 -26.52 -13.22 -1.37
C THR A 233 -26.44 -13.00 -2.87
N PHE A 234 -26.88 -14.03 -3.63
CA PHE A 234 -26.95 -14.00 -5.10
C PHE A 234 -28.34 -14.44 -5.54
N GLU A 235 -28.98 -13.64 -6.39
CA GLU A 235 -30.36 -13.87 -6.84
C GLU A 235 -30.43 -14.05 -8.35
N SER A 236 -31.31 -14.95 -8.81
CA SER A 236 -31.65 -15.07 -10.22
C SER A 236 -32.59 -13.93 -10.66
N GLU A 237 -32.77 -13.80 -11.96
CA GLU A 237 -33.91 -13.02 -12.48
C GLU A 237 -35.24 -13.62 -11.97
N PRO A 238 -36.28 -12.78 -11.83
CA PRO A 238 -37.63 -13.27 -11.46
C PRO A 238 -38.13 -14.31 -12.45
N THR A 239 -38.67 -15.41 -11.93
CA THR A 239 -39.36 -16.41 -12.76
C THR A 239 -40.64 -15.84 -13.34
N LYS A 240 -41.19 -16.49 -14.35
CA LYS A 240 -42.51 -16.11 -14.92
C LYS A 240 -43.65 -16.10 -13.89
N GLN A 241 -43.47 -16.78 -12.76
CA GLN A 241 -44.44 -16.83 -11.67
C GLN A 241 -44.15 -15.80 -10.55
N GLY A 242 -43.11 -14.95 -10.73
CA GLY A 242 -42.83 -13.81 -9.87
C GLY A 242 -41.89 -14.08 -8.68
N GLY A 243 -41.33 -15.27 -8.53
CA GLY A 243 -40.33 -15.59 -7.50
C GLY A 243 -38.89 -15.55 -8.06
N THR A 244 -37.93 -15.42 -7.18
CA THR A 244 -36.48 -15.49 -7.51
C THR A 244 -35.86 -16.69 -6.83
N ASP A 245 -34.93 -17.36 -7.51
CA ASP A 245 -34.05 -18.32 -6.88
C ASP A 245 -32.88 -17.56 -6.22
N ARG A 246 -32.49 -17.97 -5.01
CA ARG A 246 -31.50 -17.22 -4.22
C ARG A 246 -30.57 -18.13 -3.46
N PHE A 247 -29.27 -17.89 -3.61
CA PHE A 247 -28.24 -18.44 -2.74
C PHE A 247 -27.93 -17.45 -1.62
N VAL A 248 -27.94 -17.92 -0.37
CA VAL A 248 -27.52 -17.16 0.80
C VAL A 248 -26.44 -17.99 1.50
N PHE A 249 -25.22 -17.51 1.51
CA PHE A 249 -24.11 -18.19 2.14
C PHE A 249 -23.94 -17.77 3.60
N ASP A 250 -23.37 -18.67 4.40
CA ASP A 250 -23.18 -18.45 5.83
C ASP A 250 -22.09 -17.39 6.08
N ASP A 251 -21.11 -17.31 5.16
CA ASP A 251 -20.01 -16.34 5.19
C ASP A 251 -19.46 -16.10 3.76
N ASP A 252 -18.46 -15.23 3.68
CA ASP A 252 -17.79 -14.82 2.44
C ASP A 252 -16.78 -15.84 1.90
N THR A 253 -16.66 -17.03 2.52
CA THR A 253 -15.91 -18.16 1.96
C THR A 253 -16.73 -18.97 0.96
N TYR A 254 -18.04 -18.77 0.93
CA TYR A 254 -19.01 -19.48 0.07
C TYR A 254 -18.94 -21.01 0.16
N ASN A 255 -18.51 -21.55 1.29
CA ASN A 255 -18.36 -22.98 1.48
C ASN A 255 -19.67 -23.70 1.84
N SER A 256 -20.55 -22.99 2.55
CA SER A 256 -21.87 -23.48 2.98
C SER A 256 -22.92 -22.36 2.99
N GLY A 257 -24.18 -22.73 2.92
CA GLY A 257 -25.29 -21.82 2.91
C GLY A 257 -26.63 -22.48 2.62
N THR A 258 -27.61 -21.67 2.22
CA THR A 258 -28.98 -22.12 1.90
C THR A 258 -29.38 -21.59 0.52
N PHE A 259 -29.93 -22.47 -0.29
CA PHE A 259 -30.57 -22.12 -1.55
C PHE A 259 -32.10 -22.04 -1.33
N TYR A 260 -32.64 -20.90 -1.67
CA TYR A 260 -34.07 -20.61 -1.63
C TYR A 260 -34.62 -20.64 -3.05
N ARG A 261 -35.52 -21.56 -3.34
CA ARG A 261 -36.16 -21.61 -4.65
C ARG A 261 -37.35 -20.64 -4.73
N ALA A 262 -37.65 -20.21 -5.94
CA ALA A 262 -38.80 -19.36 -6.25
C ALA A 262 -40.14 -19.97 -5.81
N ASP A 263 -40.22 -21.31 -5.69
CA ASP A 263 -41.41 -22.03 -5.20
C ASP A 263 -41.52 -22.14 -3.66
N GLY A 264 -40.62 -21.47 -2.93
CA GLY A 264 -40.58 -21.45 -1.47
C GLY A 264 -39.81 -22.60 -0.82
N LYS A 265 -39.25 -23.54 -1.60
CA LYS A 265 -38.45 -24.62 -1.04
C LYS A 265 -37.03 -24.13 -0.69
N THR A 266 -36.47 -24.69 0.38
CA THR A 266 -35.10 -24.41 0.80
C THR A 266 -34.26 -25.67 0.75
N MET A 267 -32.98 -25.54 0.37
CA MET A 267 -32.03 -26.65 0.30
C MET A 267 -30.69 -26.24 0.83
N PRO A 268 -29.97 -27.10 1.56
CA PRO A 268 -28.61 -26.79 1.98
C PRO A 268 -27.68 -26.72 0.77
N VAL A 269 -26.74 -25.78 0.84
CA VAL A 269 -25.68 -25.59 -0.14
C VAL A 269 -24.34 -25.96 0.50
N LYS A 270 -23.54 -26.71 -0.21
CA LYS A 270 -22.15 -27.02 0.19
C LYS A 270 -21.24 -27.00 -1.03
N ARG A 271 -20.15 -26.26 -0.94
CA ARG A 271 -19.11 -26.25 -1.98
C ARG A 271 -18.46 -27.64 -2.11
N ILE A 272 -18.20 -28.05 -3.35
CA ILE A 272 -17.53 -29.33 -3.65
C ILE A 272 -16.13 -29.09 -4.21
N SER A 273 -15.97 -28.03 -5.03
CA SER A 273 -14.69 -27.64 -5.63
C SER A 273 -14.74 -26.17 -6.10
#